data_d34910a07348b99578da153c95fd457d
#
_entry.id   d34910a07348b99578da153c95fd457d
#
_cell.length_a   1.000
_cell.length_b   1.000
_cell.length_c   1.000
_cell.angle_alpha   90.00
_cell.angle_beta   90.00
_cell.angle_gamma   90.00
#
_symmetry.space_group_name_H-M   'P 1'
#
loop_
_entity.id
_entity.type
_entity.pdbx_description
1 polymer ?
#
loop_
_entity_poly.entity_id
_entity_poly.type
_entity_poly.pdbx_seq_one_letter_code
_entity_poly.pdbx_strand_id
1 'polypeptide(L)'
;IHETDNFSAGADAAAHNSFIHQNADADSGIVSWHYTVDDHEIYHHLPDTETAYHAGDMMTEGGGNMNGIGIEMCVNEGGNYEQTLINTEKLCAQLCLAYNLNPDKALKKHQDFMEKVCPARLINEGRWDEFCAAVKQRYTELKAADAEN
;
A
#
# COMPACT_ATOMS: atom_id res chain seq x y z
N ILE A 1 -3.08 3.57 -0.93
CA ILE A 1 -2.44 3.23 0.35
C ILE A 1 -3.52 2.95 1.37
N HIS A 2 -3.35 1.85 2.11
CA HIS A 2 -4.25 1.36 3.14
C HIS A 2 -3.48 1.02 4.42
N GLU A 3 -4.21 0.86 5.51
CA GLU A 3 -3.78 0.16 6.71
C GLU A 3 -4.67 -1.07 6.93
N THR A 4 -4.08 -2.16 7.42
CA THR A 4 -4.78 -3.44 7.59
C THR A 4 -5.95 -3.39 8.58
N ASP A 5 -6.02 -2.36 9.41
CA ASP A 5 -7.00 -2.19 10.48
C ASP A 5 -7.06 -3.40 11.46
N ASN A 6 -5.97 -4.17 11.50
CA ASN A 6 -5.80 -5.34 12.37
C ASN A 6 -4.69 -5.09 13.38
N PHE A 7 -5.09 -4.75 14.61
CA PHE A 7 -4.18 -4.41 15.70
C PHE A 7 -3.73 -5.63 16.53
N SER A 8 -4.20 -6.83 16.20
CA SER A 8 -3.85 -8.04 16.93
C SER A 8 -2.34 -8.29 16.90
N ALA A 9 -1.79 -8.77 18.00
CA ALA A 9 -0.41 -9.25 18.03
C ALA A 9 -0.22 -10.36 16.97
N GLY A 10 0.86 -10.27 16.19
CA GLY A 10 1.14 -11.22 15.12
C GLY A 10 0.35 -11.01 13.81
N ALA A 11 -0.47 -9.96 13.70
CA ALA A 11 -1.12 -9.58 12.45
C ALA A 11 -0.14 -8.82 11.54
N ASP A 12 0.97 -9.44 11.23
CA ASP A 12 2.07 -8.95 10.38
C ASP A 12 1.81 -9.24 8.89
N ALA A 13 2.77 -8.92 8.04
CA ALA A 13 2.66 -9.13 6.60
C ALA A 13 2.57 -10.62 6.24
N ALA A 14 3.26 -11.50 6.95
CA ALA A 14 3.20 -12.94 6.73
C ALA A 14 1.81 -13.52 7.07
N ALA A 15 1.18 -13.06 8.14
CA ALA A 15 -0.18 -13.46 8.51
C ALA A 15 -1.21 -13.01 7.45
N HIS A 16 -1.09 -11.80 6.93
CA HIS A 16 -1.95 -11.30 5.85
C HIS A 16 -1.71 -12.02 4.52
N ASN A 17 -0.46 -12.40 4.21
CA ASN A 17 -0.17 -13.25 3.07
C ASN A 17 -0.88 -14.61 3.17
N SER A 18 -0.83 -15.24 4.33
CA SER A 18 -1.54 -16.49 4.58
C SER A 18 -3.06 -16.32 4.45
N PHE A 19 -3.61 -15.23 4.96
CA PHE A 19 -5.04 -14.91 4.86
C PHE A 19 -5.50 -14.79 3.40
N ILE A 20 -4.79 -14.03 2.56
CA ILE A 20 -5.13 -13.85 1.14
C ILE A 20 -5.14 -15.21 0.42
N HIS A 21 -4.11 -16.03 0.60
CA HIS A 21 -3.99 -17.32 -0.08
C HIS A 21 -5.01 -18.34 0.39
N GLN A 22 -5.39 -18.33 1.67
CA GLN A 22 -6.43 -19.21 2.20
C GLN A 22 -7.84 -18.84 1.77
N ASN A 23 -8.08 -17.57 1.45
CA ASN A 23 -9.40 -17.06 1.09
C ASN A 23 -9.57 -16.77 -0.42
N ALA A 24 -8.57 -17.12 -1.23
CA ALA A 24 -8.60 -16.87 -2.67
C ALA A 24 -9.81 -17.52 -3.38
N ASP A 25 -10.28 -18.66 -2.86
CA ASP A 25 -11.41 -19.42 -3.40
C ASP A 25 -12.72 -19.24 -2.58
N ALA A 26 -12.73 -18.34 -1.59
CA ALA A 26 -13.90 -18.17 -0.74
C ALA A 26 -15.00 -17.35 -1.47
N ASP A 27 -16.20 -17.88 -1.53
CA ASP A 27 -17.41 -17.24 -2.09
C ASP A 27 -17.86 -15.99 -1.31
N SER A 28 -17.25 -15.70 -0.18
CA SER A 28 -17.64 -14.61 0.73
C SER A 28 -16.74 -13.40 0.62
N GLY A 29 -17.16 -12.42 -0.16
CA GLY A 29 -16.56 -11.10 -0.20
C GLY A 29 -15.11 -11.09 -0.71
N ILE A 30 -14.96 -10.85 -1.99
CA ILE A 30 -13.64 -10.74 -2.60
C ILE A 30 -12.96 -9.48 -2.07
N VAL A 31 -11.91 -9.67 -1.27
CA VAL A 31 -10.97 -8.62 -0.89
C VAL A 31 -9.59 -9.06 -1.33
N SER A 32 -8.90 -8.22 -2.07
CA SER A 32 -7.54 -8.51 -2.54
C SER A 32 -6.74 -7.22 -2.69
N TRP A 33 -5.45 -7.34 -2.57
CA TRP A 33 -4.50 -6.23 -2.72
C TRP A 33 -3.14 -6.76 -3.20
N HIS A 34 -2.27 -5.88 -3.64
CA HIS A 34 -1.02 -6.28 -4.29
C HIS A 34 0.11 -6.52 -3.30
N TYR A 35 0.25 -5.66 -2.28
CA TYR A 35 1.35 -5.72 -1.33
C TYR A 35 0.88 -5.59 0.12
N THR A 36 1.49 -6.34 1.01
CA THR A 36 1.42 -6.09 2.46
C THR A 36 2.81 -5.78 2.98
N VAL A 37 2.93 -4.72 3.77
CA VAL A 37 4.18 -4.19 4.31
C VAL A 37 4.12 -4.17 5.83
N ASP A 38 5.15 -4.71 6.48
CA ASP A 38 5.40 -4.51 7.90
C ASP A 38 6.81 -3.95 8.16
N ASP A 39 7.24 -3.95 9.39
CA ASP A 39 8.56 -3.44 9.80
C ASP A 39 9.74 -4.34 9.41
N HIS A 40 9.48 -5.57 8.97
CA HIS A 40 10.48 -6.58 8.60
C HIS A 40 10.41 -7.00 7.14
N GLU A 41 9.20 -7.12 6.58
CA GLU A 41 8.94 -7.82 5.32
C GLU A 41 7.96 -7.07 4.43
N ILE A 42 8.05 -7.36 3.13
CA ILE A 42 7.07 -6.97 2.10
C ILE A 42 6.67 -8.23 1.36
N TYR A 43 5.37 -8.52 1.37
CA TYR A 43 4.80 -9.60 0.56
C TYR A 43 4.12 -9.03 -0.68
N HIS A 44 4.43 -9.60 -1.83
CA HIS A 44 3.81 -9.30 -3.11
C HIS A 44 2.84 -10.45 -3.47
N HIS A 45 1.54 -10.17 -3.42
CA HIS A 45 0.49 -11.18 -3.53
C HIS A 45 -0.01 -11.40 -4.95
N LEU A 46 -0.12 -10.31 -5.70
CA LEU A 46 -0.68 -10.29 -7.06
C LEU A 46 0.26 -9.52 -7.98
N PRO A 47 0.35 -9.90 -9.28
CA PRO A 47 1.02 -9.07 -10.28
C PRO A 47 0.44 -7.66 -10.29
N ASP A 48 1.30 -6.64 -10.40
CA ASP A 48 0.89 -5.23 -10.36
C ASP A 48 -0.12 -4.84 -11.45
N THR A 49 -0.19 -5.64 -12.52
CA THR A 49 -1.08 -5.44 -13.66
C THR A 49 -2.45 -6.09 -13.49
N GLU A 50 -2.66 -6.87 -12.43
CA GLU A 50 -3.96 -7.46 -12.14
C GLU A 50 -4.86 -6.48 -11.38
N THR A 51 -6.17 -6.60 -11.63
CA THR A 51 -7.19 -5.91 -10.83
C THR A 51 -7.27 -6.53 -9.45
N ALA A 52 -7.28 -5.70 -8.42
CA ALA A 52 -7.47 -6.12 -7.03
C ALA A 52 -8.62 -5.33 -6.38
N TYR A 53 -9.34 -5.98 -5.46
CA TYR A 53 -10.53 -5.41 -4.83
C TYR A 53 -10.17 -4.82 -3.46
N HIS A 54 -9.62 -3.59 -3.45
CA HIS A 54 -9.11 -2.93 -2.25
C HIS A 54 -9.64 -1.50 -2.02
N ALA A 55 -10.17 -0.85 -3.07
CA ALA A 55 -10.57 0.56 -3.00
C ALA A 55 -12.07 0.77 -2.74
N GLY A 56 -12.87 -0.32 -2.80
CA GLY A 56 -14.31 -0.25 -2.58
C GLY A 56 -15.12 0.40 -3.70
N ASP A 57 -14.50 0.72 -4.81
CA ASP A 57 -15.09 1.43 -5.95
C ASP A 57 -15.53 0.51 -7.10
N MET A 58 -15.67 -0.78 -6.79
CA MET A 58 -16.12 -1.82 -7.73
C MET A 58 -15.18 -1.90 -8.96
N MET A 59 -15.75 -1.94 -10.16
CA MET A 59 -15.02 -1.96 -11.45
C MET A 59 -15.10 -0.59 -12.13
N THR A 60 -14.85 0.47 -11.39
CA THR A 60 -14.89 1.84 -11.91
C THR A 60 -13.67 2.11 -12.78
N GLU A 61 -13.87 2.51 -14.02
CA GLU A 61 -12.78 2.91 -14.92
C GLU A 61 -12.03 4.11 -14.34
N GLY A 62 -10.72 4.01 -14.27
CA GLY A 62 -9.88 5.01 -13.62
C GLY A 62 -9.90 4.95 -12.09
N GLY A 63 -10.65 4.05 -11.51
CA GLY A 63 -10.77 3.85 -10.06
C GLY A 63 -9.62 3.06 -9.45
N GLY A 64 -9.65 2.95 -8.13
CA GLY A 64 -8.58 2.30 -7.36
C GLY A 64 -8.46 0.81 -7.61
N ASN A 65 -9.59 0.08 -7.73
CA ASN A 65 -9.57 -1.36 -7.97
C ASN A 65 -8.99 -1.71 -9.34
N MET A 66 -9.43 -1.01 -10.39
CA MET A 66 -9.01 -1.31 -11.76
C MET A 66 -7.64 -0.74 -12.13
N ASN A 67 -7.27 0.39 -11.58
CA ASN A 67 -6.11 1.16 -12.04
C ASN A 67 -5.07 1.41 -10.95
N GLY A 68 -5.31 0.98 -9.73
CA GLY A 68 -4.42 1.20 -8.59
C GLY A 68 -3.67 -0.06 -8.16
N ILE A 69 -2.45 0.13 -7.65
CA ILE A 69 -1.71 -0.88 -6.91
C ILE A 69 -2.05 -0.70 -5.43
N GLY A 70 -2.75 -1.68 -4.85
CA GLY A 70 -3.14 -1.68 -3.45
C GLY A 70 -1.98 -2.09 -2.53
N ILE A 71 -1.63 -1.22 -1.59
CA ILE A 71 -0.58 -1.46 -0.60
C ILE A 71 -1.18 -1.31 0.80
N GLU A 72 -1.13 -2.38 1.57
CA GLU A 72 -1.60 -2.47 2.95
C GLU A 72 -0.43 -2.37 3.92
N MET A 73 -0.49 -1.43 4.83
CA MET A 73 0.49 -1.27 5.92
C MET A 73 -0.02 -1.95 7.18
N CYS A 74 0.79 -2.80 7.80
CA CYS A 74 0.47 -3.43 9.07
C CYS A 74 0.48 -2.42 10.22
N VAL A 75 -0.48 -2.58 11.13
CA VAL A 75 -0.66 -1.76 12.34
C VAL A 75 -0.72 -2.61 13.60
N ASN A 76 -0.22 -3.83 13.54
CA ASN A 76 -0.28 -4.83 14.60
C ASN A 76 0.45 -4.42 15.87
N GLU A 77 -0.07 -4.86 17.00
CA GLU A 77 0.60 -4.72 18.29
C GLU A 77 1.98 -5.38 18.27
N GLY A 78 2.97 -4.69 18.82
CA GLY A 78 4.37 -5.13 18.84
C GLY A 78 5.16 -4.84 17.57
N GLY A 79 4.54 -4.42 16.48
CA GLY A 79 5.20 -3.94 15.27
C GLY A 79 5.74 -2.52 15.42
N ASN A 80 6.76 -2.20 14.63
CA ASN A 80 7.33 -0.86 14.53
C ASN A 80 6.69 -0.11 13.36
N TYR A 81 5.64 0.65 13.63
CA TYR A 81 4.91 1.40 12.60
C TYR A 81 5.78 2.41 11.84
N GLU A 82 6.73 3.08 12.48
CA GLU A 82 7.63 4.01 11.80
C GLU A 82 8.52 3.28 10.77
N GLN A 83 8.98 2.09 11.12
CA GLN A 83 9.74 1.27 10.16
C GLN A 83 8.84 0.76 9.03
N THR A 84 7.60 0.40 9.32
CA THR A 84 6.59 0.04 8.30
C THR A 84 6.37 1.20 7.33
N LEU A 85 6.25 2.43 7.82
CA LEU A 85 6.17 3.63 6.95
C LEU A 85 7.38 3.76 6.05
N ILE A 86 8.58 3.68 6.61
CA ILE A 86 9.84 3.76 5.84
C ILE A 86 9.89 2.69 4.74
N ASN A 87 9.51 1.45 5.06
CA ASN A 87 9.48 0.37 4.09
C ASN A 87 8.44 0.62 2.98
N THR A 88 7.28 1.15 3.34
CA THR A 88 6.21 1.51 2.39
C THR A 88 6.64 2.67 1.49
N GLU A 89 7.27 3.69 2.04
CA GLU A 89 7.83 4.81 1.26
C GLU A 89 8.83 4.34 0.20
N LYS A 90 9.73 3.41 0.58
CA LYS A 90 10.71 2.81 -0.34
C LYS A 90 10.01 2.04 -1.45
N LEU A 91 9.02 1.21 -1.12
CA LEU A 91 8.23 0.45 -2.09
C LEU A 91 7.52 1.40 -3.07
N CYS A 92 6.84 2.41 -2.55
CA CYS A 92 6.13 3.39 -3.39
C CYS A 92 7.08 4.13 -4.35
N ALA A 93 8.26 4.53 -3.87
CA ALA A 93 9.26 5.19 -4.71
C ALA A 93 9.78 4.28 -5.83
N GLN A 94 10.02 3.00 -5.52
CA GLN A 94 10.43 2.00 -6.50
C GLN A 94 9.34 1.74 -7.55
N LEU A 95 8.08 1.62 -7.14
CA LEU A 95 6.96 1.45 -8.05
C LEU A 95 6.77 2.68 -8.95
N CYS A 96 6.89 3.89 -8.39
CA CYS A 96 6.84 5.11 -9.19
C CYS A 96 7.95 5.16 -10.24
N LEU A 97 9.15 4.72 -9.91
CA LEU A 97 10.25 4.65 -10.85
C LEU A 97 10.00 3.58 -11.92
N ALA A 98 9.64 2.37 -11.52
CA ALA A 98 9.42 1.23 -12.42
C ALA A 98 8.31 1.50 -13.46
N TYR A 99 7.25 2.18 -13.06
CA TYR A 99 6.11 2.49 -13.93
C TYR A 99 6.10 3.93 -14.47
N ASN A 100 7.19 4.67 -14.28
CA ASN A 100 7.31 6.08 -14.72
C ASN A 100 6.14 6.95 -14.22
N LEU A 101 5.74 6.78 -12.97
CA LEU A 101 4.68 7.53 -12.32
C LEU A 101 5.23 8.80 -11.65
N ASN A 102 4.42 9.86 -11.68
CA ASN A 102 4.73 11.07 -10.92
C ASN A 102 4.22 10.90 -9.47
N PRO A 103 5.11 10.86 -8.44
CA PRO A 103 4.70 10.68 -7.06
C PRO A 103 3.67 11.70 -6.56
N ASP A 104 3.75 12.96 -7.05
CA ASP A 104 2.80 14.01 -6.66
C ASP A 104 1.35 13.74 -7.11
N LYS A 105 1.15 12.80 -8.03
CA LYS A 105 -0.16 12.45 -8.59
C LYS A 105 -0.56 11.00 -8.35
N ALA A 106 0.42 10.12 -8.22
CA ALA A 106 0.21 8.67 -8.16
C ALA A 106 -0.26 8.19 -6.77
N LEU A 107 0.18 8.84 -5.70
CA LEU A 107 -0.15 8.43 -4.34
C LEU A 107 -1.60 8.79 -4.00
N LYS A 108 -2.37 7.77 -3.61
CA LYS A 108 -3.78 7.90 -3.26
C LYS A 108 -4.06 7.20 -1.94
N LYS A 109 -4.97 7.75 -1.16
CA LYS A 109 -5.57 7.12 0.02
C LYS A 109 -6.79 6.30 -0.40
N HIS A 110 -7.13 5.26 0.36
CA HIS A 110 -8.43 4.61 0.21
C HIS A 110 -9.58 5.64 0.31
N GLN A 111 -9.45 6.60 1.21
CA GLN A 111 -10.39 7.70 1.39
C GLN A 111 -10.66 8.52 0.12
N ASP A 112 -9.75 8.51 -0.85
CA ASP A 112 -9.95 9.24 -2.13
C ASP A 112 -10.95 8.53 -3.06
N PHE A 113 -11.29 7.26 -2.77
CA PHE A 113 -12.18 6.43 -3.58
C PHE A 113 -13.52 6.14 -2.91
N MET A 114 -13.56 6.10 -1.60
CA MET A 114 -14.79 5.89 -0.84
C MET A 114 -14.74 6.57 0.52
N GLU A 115 -15.92 6.75 1.13
CA GLU A 115 -16.05 7.37 2.46
C GLU A 115 -15.59 6.43 3.57
N LYS A 116 -14.26 6.26 3.67
CA LYS A 116 -13.59 5.47 4.71
C LYS A 116 -12.31 6.18 5.14
N VAL A 117 -12.09 6.36 6.43
CA VAL A 117 -10.83 6.90 6.96
C VAL A 117 -9.77 5.79 6.89
N CYS A 118 -9.06 5.74 5.78
CA CYS A 118 -7.97 4.77 5.54
C CYS A 118 -6.95 5.40 4.57
N PRO A 119 -5.66 5.36 4.84
CA PRO A 119 -4.99 4.82 6.03
C PRO A 119 -5.26 5.66 7.30
N ALA A 120 -5.88 5.05 8.29
CA ALA A 120 -6.46 5.78 9.42
C ALA A 120 -5.43 6.51 10.27
N ARG A 121 -4.31 5.88 10.58
CA ARG A 121 -3.28 6.47 11.41
C ARG A 121 -2.60 7.66 10.74
N LEU A 122 -2.21 7.55 9.47
CA LEU A 122 -1.63 8.66 8.71
C LEU A 122 -2.59 9.86 8.60
N ILE A 123 -3.88 9.58 8.39
CA ILE A 123 -4.89 10.63 8.27
C ILE A 123 -5.13 11.31 9.62
N ASN A 124 -5.37 10.53 10.69
CA ASN A 124 -5.71 11.06 12.01
C ASN A 124 -4.52 11.79 12.67
N GLU A 125 -3.30 11.39 12.39
CA GLU A 125 -2.09 12.07 12.85
C GLU A 125 -1.67 13.24 11.94
N GLY A 126 -2.40 13.51 10.85
CA GLY A 126 -2.09 14.59 9.90
C GLY A 126 -0.77 14.39 9.14
N ARG A 127 -0.33 13.15 8.94
CA ARG A 127 0.98 12.79 8.38
C ARG A 127 0.95 12.37 6.90
N TRP A 128 -0.18 12.44 6.25
CA TRP A 128 -0.27 12.04 4.84
C TRP A 128 0.68 12.83 3.93
N ASP A 129 0.74 14.15 4.10
CA ASP A 129 1.62 15.00 3.27
C ASP A 129 3.11 14.73 3.57
N GLU A 130 3.46 14.45 4.82
CA GLU A 130 4.82 14.03 5.21
C GLU A 130 5.20 12.71 4.51
N PHE A 131 4.32 11.72 4.52
CA PHE A 131 4.50 10.45 3.82
C PHE A 131 4.71 10.66 2.31
N CYS A 132 3.86 11.45 1.66
CA CYS A 132 4.00 11.76 0.24
C CYS A 132 5.33 12.46 -0.08
N ALA A 133 5.75 13.40 0.75
CA ALA A 133 7.03 14.11 0.60
C ALA A 133 8.23 13.15 0.74
N ALA A 134 8.17 12.21 1.69
CA ALA A 134 9.20 11.18 1.87
C ALA A 134 9.30 10.25 0.65
N VAL A 135 8.18 9.80 0.09
CA VAL A 135 8.17 9.00 -1.14
C VAL A 135 8.79 9.77 -2.30
N LYS A 136 8.43 11.04 -2.46
CA LYS A 136 8.97 11.90 -3.52
C LYS A 136 10.48 12.10 -3.40
N GLN A 137 10.98 12.31 -2.18
CA GLN A 137 12.41 12.41 -1.92
C GLN A 137 13.13 11.13 -2.35
N ARG A 138 12.66 9.97 -1.88
CA ARG A 138 13.25 8.67 -2.23
C ARG A 138 13.20 8.38 -3.73
N TYR A 139 12.10 8.73 -4.39
CA TYR A 139 11.99 8.63 -5.85
C TYR A 139 13.05 9.46 -6.56
N THR A 140 13.28 10.70 -6.11
CA THR A 140 14.29 11.60 -6.69
C THR A 140 15.70 11.04 -6.52
N GLU A 141 15.99 10.48 -5.34
CA GLU A 141 17.28 9.83 -5.06
C GLU A 141 17.51 8.59 -5.95
N LEU A 142 16.50 7.73 -6.08
CA LEU A 142 16.56 6.55 -6.96
C LEU A 142 16.77 6.95 -8.43
N LYS A 143 16.05 7.94 -8.90
CA LYS A 143 16.15 8.42 -10.28
C LYS A 143 17.53 9.03 -10.59
N ALA A 144 18.12 9.73 -9.64
CA ALA A 144 19.48 10.26 -9.77
C ALA A 144 20.52 9.13 -9.85
N ALA A 145 20.41 8.12 -8.98
CA ALA A 145 21.29 6.96 -8.99
C ALA A 145 21.18 6.13 -10.28
N ASP A 146 19.98 5.99 -10.84
CA ASP A 146 19.74 5.28 -12.10
C ASP A 146 20.34 6.03 -13.31
N ALA A 147 20.39 7.34 -13.27
CA ALA A 147 20.98 8.16 -14.33
C ALA A 147 22.51 8.14 -14.34
N GLU A 148 23.16 7.72 -13.26
CA GLU A 148 24.62 7.62 -13.15
C GLU A 148 25.18 6.25 -13.61
N ASN A 149 24.30 5.26 -13.89
CA ASN A 149 24.65 3.92 -14.37
C ASN A 149 24.40 3.75 -15.85
#